data_981e76989dd56c2858f16e972235d64b
#
_entry.id   981e76989dd56c2858f16e972235d64b
#
_cell.length_a   1.000
_cell.length_b   1.000
_cell.length_c   1.000
_cell.angle_alpha   90.00
_cell.angle_beta   90.00
_cell.angle_gamma   90.00
#
_symmetry.space_group_name_H-M   'P 1'
#
loop_
_entity.id
_entity.type
_entity.pdbx_description
1 polymer ?
#
loop_
_entity_poly.entity_id
_entity_poly.type
_entity_poly.pdbx_seq_one_letter_code
_entity_poly.pdbx_strand_id
1 'polypeptide(L)'
;MDTDRVIFSTQWIAVRESSQGFQYLERNGKDSVAVFLLRKSGENPAQYDVLIRHQHLCIDNQEVNGRLKLFPCPITGALDEGESSEAAAIREVFEETGYRVQVLPLGKYVVGTQVNEVCYLYYANVTGIVPDEAQEDGTYLESIGRNEWHPFNYLEMCEYSACQIGFFKLRKILFQES
;
A
#
# COMPACT_ATOMS: atom_id res chain seq x y z
N MET A 1 -30.32 -8.01 13.86
CA MET A 1 -29.28 -7.17 13.27
C MET A 1 -29.63 -7.05 11.79
N ASP A 2 -29.93 -5.83 11.35
CA ASP A 2 -30.25 -5.58 9.94
C ASP A 2 -28.97 -5.80 9.14
N THR A 3 -28.91 -6.87 8.35
CA THR A 3 -27.75 -7.16 7.52
C THR A 3 -27.91 -6.39 6.22
N ASP A 4 -26.89 -5.60 5.86
CA ASP A 4 -26.89 -4.84 4.62
C ASP A 4 -27.11 -5.76 3.41
N ARG A 5 -27.94 -5.31 2.48
CA ARG A 5 -28.33 -6.08 1.29
C ARG A 5 -27.17 -6.10 0.29
N VAL A 6 -26.79 -7.28 -0.18
CA VAL A 6 -25.86 -7.41 -1.31
C VAL A 6 -26.61 -7.13 -2.61
N ILE A 7 -26.18 -6.11 -3.37
CA ILE A 7 -26.73 -5.76 -4.68
C ILE A 7 -26.03 -6.53 -5.78
N PHE A 8 -24.68 -6.63 -5.68
CA PHE A 8 -23.82 -7.31 -6.64
C PHE A 8 -22.58 -7.86 -5.93
N SER A 9 -22.08 -9.00 -6.35
CA SER A 9 -20.83 -9.54 -5.82
C SER A 9 -20.07 -10.37 -6.83
N THR A 10 -18.75 -10.36 -6.68
CA THR A 10 -17.78 -11.24 -7.32
C THR A 10 -16.94 -11.90 -6.23
N GLN A 11 -15.95 -12.70 -6.60
CA GLN A 11 -14.96 -13.20 -5.63
C GLN A 11 -14.08 -12.10 -5.01
N TRP A 12 -14.03 -10.90 -5.60
CA TRP A 12 -13.13 -9.82 -5.20
C TRP A 12 -13.81 -8.67 -4.49
N ILE A 13 -15.05 -8.35 -4.88
CA ILE A 13 -15.79 -7.17 -4.40
C ILE A 13 -17.27 -7.47 -4.24
N ALA A 14 -17.91 -6.76 -3.30
CA ALA A 14 -19.35 -6.70 -3.19
C ALA A 14 -19.83 -5.24 -3.16
N VAL A 15 -20.93 -4.94 -3.85
CA VAL A 15 -21.69 -3.71 -3.67
C VAL A 15 -22.83 -4.01 -2.70
N ARG A 16 -22.90 -3.25 -1.61
CA ARG A 16 -23.88 -3.41 -0.55
C ARG A 16 -24.77 -2.17 -0.42
N GLU A 17 -25.95 -2.34 0.12
CA GLU A 17 -26.88 -1.26 0.46
C GLU A 17 -27.29 -1.41 1.92
N SER A 18 -27.11 -0.32 2.69
CA SER A 18 -27.55 -0.25 4.08
C SER A 18 -29.08 -0.16 4.18
N SER A 19 -29.63 -0.37 5.36
CA SER A 19 -31.06 -0.21 5.64
C SER A 19 -31.62 1.20 5.34
N GLN A 20 -30.73 2.22 5.28
CA GLN A 20 -31.06 3.60 4.91
C GLN A 20 -30.90 3.89 3.41
N GLY A 21 -30.59 2.87 2.59
CA GLY A 21 -30.38 3.02 1.15
C GLY A 21 -29.01 3.56 0.73
N PHE A 22 -28.04 3.62 1.66
CA PHE A 22 -26.69 4.02 1.32
C PHE A 22 -25.93 2.86 0.68
N GLN A 23 -25.40 3.07 -0.52
CA GLN A 23 -24.66 2.06 -1.27
C GLN A 23 -23.15 2.26 -1.13
N TYR A 24 -22.43 1.16 -0.91
CA TYR A 24 -21.00 1.16 -0.74
C TYR A 24 -20.35 -0.11 -1.28
N LEU A 25 -19.04 -0.02 -1.53
CA LEU A 25 -18.21 -1.14 -1.97
C LEU A 25 -17.50 -1.77 -0.78
N GLU A 26 -17.50 -3.09 -0.75
CA GLU A 26 -16.70 -3.90 0.18
C GLU A 26 -15.79 -4.83 -0.61
N ARG A 27 -14.50 -4.80 -0.30
CA ARG A 27 -13.52 -5.72 -0.88
C ARG A 27 -13.47 -7.02 -0.08
N ASN A 28 -13.09 -8.12 -0.74
CA ASN A 28 -12.67 -9.31 -0.03
C ASN A 28 -11.40 -8.98 0.79
N GLY A 29 -11.33 -9.42 2.06
CA GLY A 29 -10.30 -9.00 3.00
C GLY A 29 -10.57 -7.63 3.65
N LYS A 30 -11.50 -6.83 3.14
CA LYS A 30 -12.02 -5.56 3.63
C LYS A 30 -10.95 -4.46 3.77
N ASP A 31 -9.99 -4.64 4.67
CA ASP A 31 -8.96 -3.65 5.02
C ASP A 31 -7.65 -3.91 4.26
N SER A 32 -6.77 -2.92 4.23
CA SER A 32 -5.49 -2.99 3.54
C SER A 32 -4.33 -2.44 4.38
N VAL A 33 -3.11 -2.69 3.91
CA VAL A 33 -1.88 -2.11 4.45
C VAL A 33 -1.17 -1.28 3.38
N ALA A 34 -0.41 -0.28 3.84
CA ALA A 34 0.58 0.42 3.04
C ALA A 34 1.86 0.58 3.85
N VAL A 35 2.98 0.08 3.31
CA VAL A 35 4.26 -0.01 4.02
C VAL A 35 5.33 0.79 3.30
N PHE A 36 6.03 1.64 4.05
CA PHE A 36 7.13 2.47 3.56
C PHE A 36 8.46 1.85 4.00
N LEU A 37 9.21 1.31 3.05
CA LEU A 37 10.58 0.88 3.31
C LEU A 37 11.53 2.04 3.12
N LEU A 38 12.34 2.29 4.14
CA LEU A 38 13.29 3.39 4.18
C LEU A 38 14.72 2.85 4.30
N ARG A 39 15.66 3.51 3.65
CA ARG A 39 17.09 3.28 3.89
C ARG A 39 17.83 4.61 3.96
N LYS A 40 18.98 4.63 4.62
CA LYS A 40 19.90 5.78 4.53
C LYS A 40 20.38 5.95 3.10
N SER A 41 20.33 7.18 2.59
CA SER A 41 20.85 7.48 1.27
C SER A 41 22.35 7.20 1.20
N GLY A 42 22.79 6.50 0.14
CA GLY A 42 24.22 6.24 -0.09
C GLY A 42 25.03 7.52 -0.38
N GLU A 43 24.38 8.54 -0.92
CA GLU A 43 25.01 9.83 -1.25
C GLU A 43 25.07 10.76 -0.05
N ASN A 44 24.06 10.74 0.82
CA ASN A 44 23.98 11.57 2.03
C ASN A 44 23.35 10.80 3.19
N PRO A 45 24.14 10.27 4.14
CA PRO A 45 23.61 9.50 5.27
C PRO A 45 22.67 10.25 6.21
N ALA A 46 22.58 11.59 6.11
CA ALA A 46 21.59 12.39 6.82
C ALA A 46 20.20 12.37 6.16
N GLN A 47 20.10 11.81 4.94
CA GLN A 47 18.88 11.69 4.17
C GLN A 47 18.43 10.23 4.10
N TYR A 48 17.16 10.05 3.70
CA TYR A 48 16.58 8.75 3.46
C TYR A 48 16.12 8.62 2.01
N ASP A 49 16.26 7.41 1.49
CA ASP A 49 15.54 6.95 0.31
C ASP A 49 14.32 6.16 0.76
N VAL A 50 13.31 6.12 -0.07
CA VAL A 50 12.09 5.31 0.08
C VAL A 50 11.95 4.36 -1.10
N LEU A 51 11.53 3.12 -0.84
CA LEU A 51 11.20 2.17 -1.89
C LEU A 51 9.80 2.48 -2.42
N ILE A 52 9.70 2.68 -3.71
CA ILE A 52 8.44 2.92 -4.43
C ILE A 52 8.17 1.72 -5.31
N ARG A 53 6.96 1.15 -5.18
CA ARG A 53 6.44 0.16 -6.11
C ARG A 53 5.62 0.85 -7.19
N HIS A 54 6.05 0.71 -8.42
CA HIS A 54 5.27 1.12 -9.57
C HIS A 54 4.32 0.00 -9.94
N GLN A 55 3.01 0.22 -9.77
CA GLN A 55 1.98 -0.79 -10.02
C GLN A 55 0.78 -0.20 -10.75
N HIS A 56 -0.02 -1.07 -11.38
CA HIS A 56 -1.25 -0.64 -12.04
C HIS A 56 -2.32 -0.25 -11.01
N LEU A 57 -3.01 0.86 -11.28
CA LEU A 57 -4.20 1.29 -10.53
C LEU A 57 -5.40 1.40 -11.48
N CYS A 58 -6.57 1.03 -10.99
CA CYS A 58 -7.82 1.04 -11.78
C CYS A 58 -8.31 2.44 -12.21
N ILE A 59 -7.67 3.50 -11.73
CA ILE A 59 -8.01 4.90 -12.09
C ILE A 59 -7.69 5.24 -13.54
N ASP A 60 -6.75 4.53 -14.16
CA ASP A 60 -6.36 4.75 -15.55
C ASP A 60 -5.96 3.40 -16.19
N ASN A 61 -6.88 2.84 -16.94
CA ASN A 61 -6.68 1.58 -17.66
C ASN A 61 -6.12 1.81 -19.09
N GLN A 62 -5.58 3.00 -19.39
CA GLN A 62 -4.99 3.26 -20.69
C GLN A 62 -3.68 2.50 -20.85
N GLU A 63 -3.50 1.94 -22.03
CA GLU A 63 -2.23 1.38 -22.43
C GLU A 63 -1.35 2.45 -23.08
N VAL A 64 -0.14 2.58 -22.60
CA VAL A 64 0.90 3.40 -23.22
C VAL A 64 1.89 2.45 -23.89
N ASN A 65 1.98 2.51 -25.23
CA ASN A 65 2.82 1.59 -26.03
C ASN A 65 2.51 0.09 -25.79
N GLY A 66 1.22 -0.27 -25.65
CA GLY A 66 0.78 -1.64 -25.43
C GLY A 66 1.05 -2.17 -24.01
N ARG A 67 1.26 -1.28 -23.03
CA ARG A 67 1.46 -1.64 -21.62
C ARG A 67 0.57 -0.78 -20.73
N LEU A 68 0.03 -1.39 -19.67
CA LEU A 68 -0.72 -0.67 -18.65
C LEU A 68 0.15 0.41 -17.99
N LYS A 69 -0.45 1.57 -17.74
CA LYS A 69 0.20 2.64 -17.00
C LYS A 69 0.41 2.22 -15.55
N LEU A 70 1.63 2.43 -15.04
CA LEU A 70 2.00 2.16 -13.67
C LEU A 70 2.08 3.46 -12.88
N PHE A 71 1.64 3.38 -11.64
CA PHE A 71 1.62 4.51 -10.69
C PHE A 71 2.54 4.24 -9.51
N PRO A 72 3.23 5.27 -9.00
CA PRO A 72 4.08 5.14 -7.82
C PRO A 72 3.23 4.96 -6.55
N CYS A 73 3.45 3.87 -5.85
CA CYS A 73 2.76 3.49 -4.61
C CYS A 73 3.78 3.06 -3.54
N PRO A 74 3.42 3.03 -2.26
CA PRO A 74 4.17 2.24 -1.27
C PRO A 74 3.93 0.75 -1.55
N ILE A 75 4.54 -0.14 -0.79
CA ILE A 75 4.17 -1.56 -0.78
C ILE A 75 2.74 -1.68 -0.22
N THR A 76 1.83 -2.34 -0.92
CA THR A 76 0.41 -2.41 -0.52
C THR A 76 -0.15 -3.80 -0.70
N GLY A 77 -1.06 -4.20 0.18
CA GLY A 77 -1.81 -5.42 0.04
C GLY A 77 -3.08 -5.47 0.89
N ALA A 78 -3.91 -6.45 0.65
CA ALA A 78 -5.11 -6.70 1.43
C ALA A 78 -4.78 -7.58 2.65
N LEU A 79 -5.59 -7.47 3.70
CA LEU A 79 -5.54 -8.40 4.82
C LEU A 79 -6.23 -9.70 4.44
N ASP A 80 -5.60 -10.83 4.77
CA ASP A 80 -6.26 -12.13 4.70
C ASP A 80 -7.27 -12.30 5.85
N GLU A 81 -8.18 -13.25 5.71
CA GLU A 81 -9.20 -13.53 6.74
C GLU A 81 -8.55 -13.93 8.07
N GLY A 82 -8.81 -13.14 9.11
CA GLY A 82 -8.24 -13.34 10.45
C GLY A 82 -6.80 -12.86 10.61
N GLU A 83 -6.19 -12.30 9.57
CA GLU A 83 -4.85 -11.75 9.63
C GLU A 83 -4.83 -10.38 10.35
N SER A 84 -3.81 -10.14 11.17
CA SER A 84 -3.58 -8.81 11.71
C SER A 84 -2.95 -7.89 10.67
N SER A 85 -3.21 -6.58 10.76
CA SER A 85 -2.61 -5.61 9.84
C SER A 85 -1.07 -5.58 9.89
N GLU A 86 -0.47 -5.91 11.05
CA GLU A 86 0.98 -6.03 11.18
C GLU A 86 1.51 -7.27 10.46
N ALA A 87 0.83 -8.40 10.56
CA ALA A 87 1.20 -9.63 9.86
C ALA A 87 1.08 -9.44 8.34
N ALA A 88 -0.03 -8.84 7.87
CA ALA A 88 -0.21 -8.48 6.47
C ALA A 88 0.92 -7.57 5.96
N ALA A 89 1.29 -6.55 6.73
CA ALA A 89 2.37 -5.64 6.35
C ALA A 89 3.73 -6.35 6.21
N ILE A 90 4.05 -7.29 7.10
CA ILE A 90 5.28 -8.08 7.03
C ILE A 90 5.26 -9.04 5.84
N ARG A 91 4.13 -9.72 5.60
CA ARG A 91 3.93 -10.65 4.48
C ARG A 91 4.09 -9.94 3.15
N GLU A 92 3.35 -8.85 2.91
CA GLU A 92 3.38 -8.09 1.66
C GLU A 92 4.78 -7.52 1.36
N VAL A 93 5.49 -7.02 2.39
CA VAL A 93 6.87 -6.58 2.22
C VAL A 93 7.75 -7.73 1.75
N PHE A 94 7.64 -8.92 2.34
CA PHE A 94 8.46 -10.05 1.94
C PHE A 94 8.10 -10.53 0.53
N GLU A 95 6.82 -10.68 0.22
CA GLU A 95 6.32 -11.15 -1.08
C GLU A 95 6.76 -10.23 -2.22
N GLU A 96 6.56 -8.93 -2.07
CA GLU A 96 6.84 -7.96 -3.13
C GLU A 96 8.32 -7.54 -3.23
N THR A 97 9.10 -7.66 -2.16
CA THR A 97 10.45 -7.07 -2.11
C THR A 97 11.56 -8.00 -1.63
N GLY A 98 11.23 -9.14 -1.03
CA GLY A 98 12.16 -10.07 -0.40
C GLY A 98 12.75 -9.58 0.93
N TYR A 99 12.41 -8.39 1.41
CA TYR A 99 12.90 -7.91 2.71
C TYR A 99 12.20 -8.60 3.88
N ARG A 100 13.00 -9.16 4.81
CA ARG A 100 12.52 -9.65 6.10
C ARG A 100 12.66 -8.55 7.14
N VAL A 101 11.54 -7.97 7.55
CA VAL A 101 11.50 -6.80 8.42
C VAL A 101 10.53 -6.97 9.58
N GLN A 102 10.76 -6.19 10.63
CA GLN A 102 9.72 -5.81 11.57
C GLN A 102 9.23 -4.42 11.17
N VAL A 103 7.93 -4.22 11.20
CA VAL A 103 7.32 -2.96 10.82
C VAL A 103 6.93 -2.15 12.06
N LEU A 104 6.97 -0.83 11.93
CA LEU A 104 6.55 0.10 12.97
C LEU A 104 5.25 0.79 12.51
N PRO A 105 4.24 0.93 13.40
CA PRO A 105 2.97 1.53 13.03
C PRO A 105 3.14 3.03 12.76
N LEU A 106 2.55 3.49 11.66
CA LEU A 106 2.51 4.90 11.26
C LEU A 106 1.11 5.50 11.41
N GLY A 107 0.10 4.66 11.62
CA GLY A 107 -1.30 5.04 11.79
C GLY A 107 -2.21 4.37 10.76
N LYS A 108 -3.36 4.98 10.50
CA LYS A 108 -4.34 4.48 9.54
C LYS A 108 -5.16 5.62 8.96
N TYR A 109 -5.86 5.36 7.86
CA TYR A 109 -6.84 6.28 7.28
C TYR A 109 -8.02 5.51 6.67
N VAL A 110 -9.16 6.20 6.52
CA VAL A 110 -10.34 5.68 5.81
C VAL A 110 -10.15 5.94 4.33
N VAL A 111 -10.28 4.93 3.50
CA VAL A 111 -9.99 5.01 2.07
C VAL A 111 -10.97 5.91 1.32
N GLY A 112 -12.26 5.87 1.69
CA GLY A 112 -13.27 6.73 1.08
C GLY A 112 -14.62 6.63 1.77
N THR A 113 -15.58 7.46 1.32
CA THR A 113 -16.93 7.49 1.90
C THR A 113 -17.82 6.34 1.44
N GLN A 114 -17.53 5.78 0.28
CA GLN A 114 -18.31 4.68 -0.32
C GLN A 114 -17.50 3.39 -0.49
N VAL A 115 -16.40 3.31 0.22
CA VAL A 115 -15.55 2.09 0.30
C VAL A 115 -15.43 1.72 1.77
N ASN A 116 -15.88 0.52 2.13
CA ASN A 116 -15.79 0.00 3.50
C ASN A 116 -14.38 -0.56 3.74
N GLU A 117 -13.38 0.32 3.77
CA GLU A 117 -11.97 -0.05 3.89
C GLU A 117 -11.21 0.94 4.77
N VAL A 118 -10.39 0.42 5.66
CA VAL A 118 -9.36 1.14 6.40
C VAL A 118 -8.00 0.68 5.90
N CYS A 119 -7.13 1.62 5.54
CA CYS A 119 -5.74 1.33 5.21
C CYS A 119 -4.85 1.60 6.44
N TYR A 120 -4.11 0.57 6.88
CA TYR A 120 -3.15 0.66 7.98
C TYR A 120 -1.76 0.98 7.42
N LEU A 121 -1.14 2.03 7.96
CA LEU A 121 0.17 2.52 7.53
C LEU A 121 1.27 2.01 8.45
N TYR A 122 2.33 1.50 7.82
CA TYR A 122 3.53 1.03 8.51
C TYR A 122 4.79 1.56 7.82
N TYR A 123 5.91 1.49 8.51
CA TYR A 123 7.23 1.72 7.92
C TYR A 123 8.29 0.80 8.53
N ALA A 124 9.37 0.59 7.79
CA ALA A 124 10.54 -0.12 8.29
C ALA A 124 11.82 0.49 7.74
N ASN A 125 12.90 0.45 8.53
CA ASN A 125 14.23 0.86 8.08
C ASN A 125 15.03 -0.39 7.66
N VAL A 126 15.36 -0.46 6.39
CA VAL A 126 16.10 -1.58 5.78
C VAL A 126 17.56 -1.24 5.47
N THR A 127 18.10 -0.18 6.08
CA THR A 127 19.52 0.20 5.88
C THR A 127 20.44 -0.97 6.23
N GLY A 128 21.24 -1.41 5.26
CA GLY A 128 22.18 -2.51 5.45
C GLY A 128 21.58 -3.92 5.42
N ILE A 129 20.27 -4.04 5.19
CA ILE A 129 19.60 -5.33 5.00
C ILE A 129 19.67 -5.70 3.51
N VAL A 130 20.07 -6.92 3.21
CA VAL A 130 20.04 -7.49 1.85
C VAL A 130 18.73 -8.27 1.72
N PRO A 131 17.90 -7.99 0.71
CA PRO A 131 16.67 -8.75 0.51
C PRO A 131 16.98 -10.16 -0.01
N ASP A 132 16.10 -11.10 0.32
CA ASP A 132 16.00 -12.40 -0.35
C ASP A 132 15.35 -12.22 -1.73
N GLU A 133 15.16 -13.31 -2.46
CA GLU A 133 14.35 -13.31 -3.68
C GLU A 133 12.88 -13.07 -3.33
N ALA A 134 12.24 -12.12 -4.02
CA ALA A 134 10.82 -11.82 -3.83
C ALA A 134 9.96 -13.03 -4.23
N GLN A 135 8.86 -13.25 -3.52
CA GLN A 135 7.96 -14.38 -3.76
C GLN A 135 6.63 -13.89 -4.34
N GLU A 136 6.67 -13.43 -5.58
CA GLU A 136 5.47 -12.98 -6.28
C GLU A 136 4.41 -14.10 -6.36
N ASP A 137 3.13 -13.77 -6.23
CA ASP A 137 2.01 -14.73 -6.33
C ASP A 137 1.77 -15.24 -7.76
N GLY A 138 2.48 -14.65 -8.74
CA GLY A 138 2.43 -15.00 -10.14
C GLY A 138 1.25 -14.38 -10.90
N THR A 139 0.54 -13.43 -10.32
CA THR A 139 -0.48 -12.69 -11.06
C THR A 139 0.14 -11.78 -12.12
N TYR A 140 -0.58 -11.54 -13.22
CA TYR A 140 -0.11 -10.64 -14.28
C TYR A 140 0.18 -9.23 -13.75
N LEU A 141 -0.67 -8.70 -12.85
CA LEU A 141 -0.51 -7.35 -12.31
C LEU A 141 0.73 -7.22 -11.42
N GLU A 142 1.08 -8.26 -10.67
CA GLU A 142 2.34 -8.29 -9.93
C GLU A 142 3.55 -8.36 -10.84
N SER A 143 3.51 -9.20 -11.87
CA SER A 143 4.63 -9.41 -12.80
C SER A 143 5.02 -8.17 -13.59
N ILE A 144 4.12 -7.20 -13.77
CA ILE A 144 4.42 -5.91 -14.40
C ILE A 144 4.86 -4.83 -13.42
N GLY A 145 4.66 -5.07 -12.11
CA GLY A 145 5.11 -4.19 -11.04
C GLY A 145 6.64 -4.12 -10.98
N ARG A 146 7.16 -3.00 -10.49
CA ARG A 146 8.61 -2.84 -10.29
C ARG A 146 8.90 -1.97 -9.08
N ASN A 147 9.98 -2.29 -8.39
CA ASN A 147 10.44 -1.59 -7.20
C ASN A 147 11.63 -0.68 -7.56
N GLU A 148 11.55 0.60 -7.18
CA GLU A 148 12.61 1.58 -7.41
C GLU A 148 12.86 2.40 -6.15
N TRP A 149 14.15 2.66 -5.84
CA TRP A 149 14.53 3.54 -4.75
C TRP A 149 14.52 4.99 -5.21
N HIS A 150 13.83 5.85 -4.45
CA HIS A 150 13.77 7.29 -4.70
C HIS A 150 14.14 8.08 -3.46
N PRO A 151 14.61 9.34 -3.59
CA PRO A 151 14.75 10.23 -2.45
C PRO A 151 13.41 10.37 -1.69
N PHE A 152 13.46 10.48 -0.37
CA PHE A 152 12.26 10.51 0.49
C PHE A 152 11.19 11.51 0.05
N ASN A 153 11.61 12.69 -0.42
CA ASN A 153 10.70 13.75 -0.88
C ASN A 153 9.91 13.38 -2.17
N TYR A 154 10.27 12.29 -2.85
CA TYR A 154 9.51 11.78 -3.99
C TYR A 154 8.06 11.43 -3.61
N LEU A 155 7.82 11.04 -2.34
CA LEU A 155 6.48 10.76 -1.83
C LEU A 155 5.53 11.96 -1.94
N GLU A 156 6.03 13.18 -1.83
CA GLU A 156 5.24 14.40 -1.96
C GLU A 156 4.60 14.56 -3.35
N MET A 157 5.27 14.02 -4.37
CA MET A 157 4.83 14.12 -5.77
C MET A 157 3.92 12.97 -6.20
N CYS A 158 3.79 11.91 -5.39
CA CYS A 158 2.96 10.76 -5.73
C CYS A 158 1.47 11.11 -5.54
N GLU A 159 0.64 10.74 -6.52
CA GLU A 159 -0.82 11.00 -6.47
C GLU A 159 -1.56 10.02 -5.57
N TYR A 160 -0.97 8.86 -5.25
CA TYR A 160 -1.58 7.86 -4.39
C TYR A 160 -1.71 8.37 -2.95
N SER A 161 -2.91 8.32 -2.38
CA SER A 161 -3.23 8.93 -1.07
C SER A 161 -2.33 8.47 0.07
N ALA A 162 -1.99 7.15 0.11
CA ALA A 162 -1.08 6.64 1.14
C ALA A 162 0.30 7.31 1.07
N CYS A 163 0.83 7.61 -0.12
CA CYS A 163 2.11 8.31 -0.28
C CYS A 163 2.06 9.70 0.35
N GLN A 164 1.01 10.47 0.08
CA GLN A 164 0.82 11.81 0.64
C GLN A 164 0.72 11.77 2.16
N ILE A 165 -0.11 10.89 2.70
CA ILE A 165 -0.27 10.72 4.15
C ILE A 165 1.04 10.24 4.79
N GLY A 166 1.70 9.27 4.15
CA GLY A 166 2.98 8.73 4.59
C GLY A 166 4.08 9.78 4.63
N PHE A 167 4.18 10.61 3.60
CA PHE A 167 5.13 11.72 3.55
C PHE A 167 5.04 12.62 4.79
N PHE A 168 3.84 13.13 5.09
CA PHE A 168 3.66 14.03 6.23
C PHE A 168 3.92 13.35 7.58
N LYS A 169 3.53 12.10 7.74
CA LYS A 169 3.72 11.35 9.00
C LYS A 169 5.19 10.98 9.22
N LEU A 170 5.86 10.45 8.19
CA LEU A 170 7.27 10.05 8.25
C LEU A 170 8.19 11.25 8.41
N ARG A 171 7.89 12.37 7.76
CA ARG A 171 8.65 13.62 7.89
C ARG A 171 8.77 14.06 9.35
N LYS A 172 7.66 14.00 10.11
CA LYS A 172 7.68 14.31 11.55
C LYS A 172 8.56 13.35 12.35
N ILE A 173 8.58 12.07 12.00
CA ILE A 173 9.38 11.06 12.70
C ILE A 173 10.86 11.16 12.34
N LEU A 174 11.17 11.31 11.04
CA LEU A 174 12.54 11.25 10.54
C LEU A 174 13.34 12.53 10.78
N PHE A 175 12.67 13.68 10.76
CA PHE A 175 13.32 15.00 10.82
C PHE A 175 12.95 15.80 12.06
N GLN A 176 12.22 15.20 13.02
CA GLN A 176 11.83 15.82 14.29
C GLN A 176 11.12 17.20 14.09
N GLU A 177 10.37 17.34 13.03
CA GLU A 177 9.58 18.52 12.79
C GLU A 177 8.35 18.54 13.71
N SER A 178 8.26 19.55 14.58
CA SER A 178 7.15 19.80 15.52
C SER A 178 5.92 20.39 14.84
#